data_8c632abcc6bea035c1c6c4cfac28b678
#
_entry.id   8c632abcc6bea035c1c6c4cfac28b678
#
_cell.length_a   1.000
_cell.length_b   1.000
_cell.length_c   1.000
_cell.angle_alpha   90.00
_cell.angle_beta   90.00
_cell.angle_gamma   90.00
#
_symmetry.space_group_name_H-M   'P 1'
#
loop_
_entity.id
_entity.type
_entity.pdbx_description
1 polymer ?
#
loop_
_entity_poly.entity_id
_entity_poly.type
_entity_poly.pdbx_seq_one_letter_code
_entity_poly.pdbx_strand_id
1 'polypeptide(L)'
;MNILKNGLTRRTAVAGIGAGIATAGFGIRPASAALETVRQGYQTNMWGMPTYYLLRSGYLEKHGVKFEEFAVPSGNLTMQQMVARQVDMGTYAGPSLALGHDKGGMVAIAFIEYVGKTARVMARKELGLTKVEQLKGMKVANQTGSSTGNILTDQIMPKAGLAKADWQEIRMNVDDMVAAMAAKTVDAMVTVEPYNAIADADGLGNTLAEFYDFDKMPVFMAATPDFVQKNPETVVAYLKAWIDVAKDFKSNPDKVADVIYSFYTSKGYTMSKDTFKKALARVEVGPGWPSDLVPYMQKQAEILLGEKKIKAIPDWTKVLRTEFFKQAGA
;
A
#
# COMPACT_ATOMS: atom_id res chain seq x y z
N MET A 1 -9.86 -75.64 5.40
CA MET A 1 -9.80 -76.54 6.55
C MET A 1 -9.99 -75.65 7.77
N ASN A 2 -11.22 -75.64 8.23
CA ASN A 2 -11.72 -75.74 9.61
C ASN A 2 -11.31 -74.57 10.55
N ILE A 3 -12.29 -73.71 10.93
CA ILE A 3 -13.33 -73.89 12.01
C ILE A 3 -12.72 -73.48 13.34
N LEU A 4 -13.27 -72.61 14.21
CA LEU A 4 -14.55 -72.29 14.84
C LEU A 4 -14.35 -71.00 15.65
N LYS A 5 -15.21 -69.99 15.70
CA LYS A 5 -16.42 -69.81 16.53
C LYS A 5 -16.23 -70.03 18.05
N ASN A 6 -16.52 -68.92 18.80
CA ASN A 6 -17.43 -68.80 19.96
C ASN A 6 -17.08 -67.47 20.66
N GLY A 7 -17.90 -66.53 20.97
CA GLY A 7 -19.32 -66.45 21.29
C GLY A 7 -19.62 -66.69 22.78
N LEU A 8 -20.00 -65.62 23.52
CA LEU A 8 -20.88 -65.61 24.71
C LEU A 8 -20.66 -64.36 25.53
N THR A 9 -21.52 -63.38 25.53
CA THR A 9 -22.77 -63.06 26.25
C THR A 9 -22.68 -62.76 27.74
N ARG A 10 -23.02 -61.51 28.03
CA ARG A 10 -24.00 -60.97 29.02
C ARG A 10 -23.87 -61.26 30.56
N ARG A 11 -23.95 -60.10 31.21
CA ARG A 11 -24.80 -59.76 32.39
C ARG A 11 -24.20 -59.80 33.80
N THR A 12 -24.34 -58.60 34.39
CA THR A 12 -24.80 -58.19 35.72
C THR A 12 -23.83 -58.21 36.84
N ALA A 13 -23.59 -57.05 37.45
CA ALA A 13 -24.14 -56.79 38.81
C ALA A 13 -23.81 -55.32 39.21
N VAL A 14 -24.82 -54.66 39.72
CA VAL A 14 -24.85 -53.33 40.36
C VAL A 14 -24.33 -53.50 41.81
N ALA A 15 -23.47 -52.55 42.25
CA ALA A 15 -23.48 -52.06 43.64
C ALA A 15 -22.69 -50.76 43.73
N GLY A 16 -23.36 -49.65 44.15
CA GLY A 16 -22.84 -48.31 44.26
C GLY A 16 -21.88 -48.09 45.41
N ILE A 17 -21.03 -47.09 45.20
CA ILE A 17 -20.45 -46.26 46.27
C ILE A 17 -20.37 -44.86 45.72
N GLY A 18 -21.08 -43.95 46.36
CA GLY A 18 -21.00 -42.52 46.07
C GLY A 18 -19.67 -41.95 46.57
N ALA A 19 -18.90 -41.37 45.67
CA ALA A 19 -17.83 -40.46 46.00
C ALA A 19 -17.99 -39.20 45.11
N GLY A 20 -18.24 -38.07 45.77
CA GLY A 20 -18.38 -36.78 45.10
C GLY A 20 -17.09 -36.43 44.35
N ILE A 21 -17.19 -36.40 43.02
CA ILE A 21 -16.15 -35.82 42.19
C ILE A 21 -16.52 -34.34 42.03
N ALA A 22 -15.77 -33.47 42.73
CA ALA A 22 -15.74 -32.06 42.42
C ALA A 22 -15.25 -31.92 40.96
N THR A 23 -16.17 -31.66 40.05
CA THR A 23 -15.84 -31.23 38.67
C THR A 23 -15.20 -29.87 38.75
N ALA A 24 -13.86 -29.84 38.87
CA ALA A 24 -13.11 -28.65 38.47
C ALA A 24 -13.42 -28.44 36.99
N GLY A 25 -14.29 -27.49 36.69
CA GLY A 25 -14.59 -27.06 35.37
C GLY A 25 -13.30 -26.49 34.75
N PHE A 26 -12.53 -27.33 34.10
CA PHE A 26 -11.58 -26.87 33.10
C PHE A 26 -12.42 -26.27 31.99
N GLY A 27 -12.63 -24.95 32.08
CA GLY A 27 -13.12 -24.15 30.94
C GLY A 27 -12.13 -24.37 29.79
N ILE A 28 -12.49 -25.26 28.87
CA ILE A 28 -11.84 -25.35 27.56
C ILE A 28 -12.10 -24.00 26.92
N ARG A 29 -11.13 -23.07 27.06
CA ARG A 29 -11.08 -21.92 26.18
C ARG A 29 -11.01 -22.50 24.78
N PRO A 30 -11.93 -22.12 23.86
CA PRO A 30 -11.77 -22.54 22.48
C PRO A 30 -10.36 -22.08 22.05
N ALA A 31 -9.55 -23.02 21.57
CA ALA A 31 -8.28 -22.66 20.97
C ALA A 31 -8.59 -21.60 19.93
N SER A 32 -8.07 -20.39 20.12
CA SER A 32 -8.19 -19.34 19.10
C SER A 32 -7.68 -19.95 17.80
N ALA A 33 -8.53 -20.01 16.78
CA ALA A 33 -8.11 -20.49 15.48
C ALA A 33 -6.85 -19.70 15.08
N ALA A 34 -5.84 -20.40 14.57
CA ALA A 34 -4.62 -19.74 14.10
C ALA A 34 -5.01 -18.71 13.02
N LEU A 35 -4.46 -17.51 13.12
CA LEU A 35 -4.71 -16.47 12.13
C LEU A 35 -4.16 -16.91 10.78
N GLU A 36 -4.87 -16.57 9.69
CA GLU A 36 -4.47 -16.87 8.32
C GLU A 36 -3.20 -16.08 7.94
N THR A 37 -2.34 -16.70 7.15
CA THR A 37 -1.16 -16.01 6.60
C THR A 37 -1.57 -14.96 5.58
N VAL A 38 -1.08 -13.74 5.73
CA VAL A 38 -1.37 -12.61 4.83
C VAL A 38 -0.37 -12.57 3.69
N ARG A 39 -0.81 -12.70 2.45
CA ARG A 39 0.01 -12.39 1.27
C ARG A 39 -0.07 -10.90 1.01
N GLN A 40 1.00 -10.17 1.36
CA GLN A 40 1.04 -8.70 1.35
C GLN A 40 1.80 -8.16 0.14
N GLY A 41 1.10 -7.40 -0.72
CA GLY A 41 1.70 -6.63 -1.80
C GLY A 41 2.03 -5.19 -1.40
N TYR A 42 3.16 -4.65 -1.87
CA TYR A 42 3.54 -3.25 -1.63
C TYR A 42 4.47 -2.70 -2.71
N GLN A 43 4.55 -1.36 -2.81
CA GLN A 43 5.45 -0.69 -3.76
C GLN A 43 6.87 -0.61 -3.22
N THR A 44 7.86 -0.69 -4.15
CA THR A 44 9.29 -0.55 -3.81
C THR A 44 9.77 0.90 -3.70
N ASN A 45 8.94 1.88 -4.02
CA ASN A 45 9.20 3.29 -3.79
C ASN A 45 8.76 3.73 -2.38
N MET A 46 8.94 5.01 -2.03
CA MET A 46 8.65 5.52 -0.68
C MET A 46 7.21 5.26 -0.21
N TRP A 47 6.24 5.16 -1.11
CA TRP A 47 4.83 4.92 -0.77
C TRP A 47 4.52 3.52 -0.23
N GLY A 48 5.39 2.54 -0.52
CA GLY A 48 5.29 1.19 0.08
C GLY A 48 6.08 1.02 1.36
N MET A 49 6.90 2.02 1.72
CA MET A 49 7.83 1.88 2.84
C MET A 49 7.18 1.82 4.22
N PRO A 50 6.04 2.46 4.49
CA PRO A 50 5.32 2.19 5.74
C PRO A 50 4.91 0.72 5.86
N THR A 51 4.48 0.09 4.76
CA THR A 51 4.19 -1.36 4.74
C THR A 51 5.46 -2.20 4.88
N TYR A 52 6.55 -1.83 4.18
CA TYR A 52 7.84 -2.50 4.37
C TYR A 52 8.30 -2.45 5.84
N TYR A 53 8.18 -1.28 6.50
CA TYR A 53 8.49 -1.14 7.91
C TYR A 53 7.60 -2.04 8.77
N LEU A 54 6.30 -2.11 8.49
CA LEU A 54 5.37 -3.02 9.19
C LEU A 54 5.85 -4.47 9.13
N LEU A 55 6.29 -4.94 7.94
CA LEU A 55 6.79 -6.30 7.74
C LEU A 55 8.13 -6.58 8.44
N ARG A 56 8.85 -5.55 8.90
CA ARG A 56 10.19 -5.64 9.56
C ARG A 56 10.17 -5.23 11.03
N SER A 57 9.08 -4.63 11.50
CA SER A 57 9.00 -4.05 12.85
C SER A 57 8.85 -5.07 13.97
N GLY A 58 8.45 -6.32 13.65
CA GLY A 58 8.08 -7.35 14.63
C GLY A 58 6.65 -7.17 15.19
N TYR A 59 5.91 -6.15 14.74
CA TYR A 59 4.55 -5.92 15.26
C TYR A 59 3.53 -6.93 14.73
N LEU A 60 3.71 -7.48 13.52
CA LEU A 60 2.85 -8.54 13.00
C LEU A 60 2.97 -9.80 13.85
N GLU A 61 4.18 -10.23 14.16
CA GLU A 61 4.46 -11.38 15.02
C GLU A 61 3.91 -11.18 16.44
N LYS A 62 4.06 -9.97 17.01
CA LYS A 62 3.48 -9.59 18.31
C LYS A 62 1.96 -9.78 18.35
N HIS A 63 1.27 -9.54 17.23
CA HIS A 63 -0.17 -9.72 17.08
C HIS A 63 -0.56 -11.08 16.47
N GLY A 64 0.39 -12.02 16.35
CA GLY A 64 0.16 -13.39 15.89
C GLY A 64 -0.07 -13.53 14.38
N VAL A 65 0.21 -12.50 13.58
CA VAL A 65 0.01 -12.49 12.14
C VAL A 65 1.27 -12.97 11.43
N LYS A 66 1.11 -13.98 10.57
CA LYS A 66 2.14 -14.44 9.61
C LYS A 66 1.92 -13.75 8.27
N PHE A 67 2.98 -13.56 7.51
CA PHE A 67 2.89 -12.93 6.20
C PHE A 67 3.87 -13.52 5.18
N GLU A 68 3.51 -13.33 3.90
CA GLU A 68 4.36 -13.47 2.73
C GLU A 68 4.39 -12.12 2.00
N GLU A 69 5.55 -11.68 1.53
CA GLU A 69 5.68 -10.37 0.91
C GLU A 69 5.87 -10.42 -0.60
N PHE A 70 5.23 -9.46 -1.30
CA PHE A 70 5.26 -9.30 -2.75
C PHE A 70 5.55 -7.84 -3.10
N ALA A 71 6.81 -7.55 -3.41
CA ALA A 71 7.26 -6.20 -3.74
C ALA A 71 7.20 -5.95 -5.25
N VAL A 72 6.60 -4.83 -5.68
CA VAL A 72 6.47 -4.44 -7.08
C VAL A 72 6.73 -2.93 -7.27
N PRO A 73 7.10 -2.46 -8.48
CA PRO A 73 7.45 -1.04 -8.70
C PRO A 73 6.29 -0.05 -8.54
N SER A 74 5.01 -0.47 -8.58
CA SER A 74 3.87 0.45 -8.50
C SER A 74 2.65 -0.13 -7.81
N GLY A 75 1.82 0.75 -7.21
CA GLY A 75 0.55 0.36 -6.61
C GLY A 75 -0.45 -0.22 -7.62
N ASN A 76 -0.39 0.20 -8.88
CA ASN A 76 -1.24 -0.40 -9.92
C ASN A 76 -0.88 -1.87 -10.17
N LEU A 77 0.39 -2.24 -10.12
CA LEU A 77 0.82 -3.65 -10.19
C LEU A 77 0.38 -4.43 -8.95
N THR A 78 0.47 -3.84 -7.75
CA THR A 78 -0.10 -4.44 -6.53
C THR A 78 -1.60 -4.70 -6.70
N MET A 79 -2.34 -3.71 -7.18
CA MET A 79 -3.78 -3.85 -7.45
C MET A 79 -4.07 -4.97 -8.45
N GLN A 80 -3.28 -5.07 -9.53
CA GLN A 80 -3.44 -6.16 -10.53
C GLN A 80 -3.17 -7.54 -9.91
N GLN A 81 -2.16 -7.69 -9.05
CA GLN A 81 -1.92 -8.94 -8.31
C GLN A 81 -3.09 -9.31 -7.40
N MET A 82 -3.71 -8.31 -6.75
CA MET A 82 -4.91 -8.53 -5.93
C MET A 82 -6.12 -8.95 -6.79
N VAL A 83 -6.35 -8.32 -7.92
CA VAL A 83 -7.43 -8.71 -8.87
C VAL A 83 -7.21 -10.15 -9.36
N ALA A 84 -5.96 -10.53 -9.62
CA ALA A 84 -5.57 -11.90 -9.98
C ALA A 84 -5.55 -12.88 -8.79
N ARG A 85 -5.90 -12.45 -7.57
CA ARG A 85 -5.87 -13.26 -6.33
C ARG A 85 -4.49 -13.83 -5.98
N GLN A 86 -3.43 -13.21 -6.45
CA GLN A 86 -2.05 -13.58 -6.10
C GLN A 86 -1.65 -13.09 -4.71
N VAL A 87 -2.19 -11.93 -4.29
CA VAL A 87 -2.01 -11.36 -2.95
C VAL A 87 -3.37 -11.03 -2.32
N ASP A 88 -3.43 -11.04 -1.00
CA ASP A 88 -4.67 -10.85 -0.22
C ASP A 88 -4.87 -9.40 0.18
N MET A 89 -3.78 -8.74 0.52
CA MET A 89 -3.75 -7.34 0.94
C MET A 89 -2.67 -6.59 0.17
N GLY A 90 -2.86 -5.28 -0.01
CA GLY A 90 -1.91 -4.46 -0.75
C GLY A 90 -2.07 -2.98 -0.48
N THR A 91 -1.02 -2.20 -0.76
CA THR A 91 -1.05 -0.75 -0.63
C THR A 91 -0.99 -0.06 -1.98
N TYR A 92 -1.87 0.90 -2.19
CA TYR A 92 -1.91 1.74 -3.39
C TYR A 92 -2.78 2.99 -3.21
N ALA A 93 -2.57 3.97 -4.09
CA ALA A 93 -3.28 5.25 -4.05
C ALA A 93 -4.76 5.13 -4.47
N GLY A 94 -5.53 6.16 -4.14
CA GLY A 94 -6.99 6.22 -4.36
C GLY A 94 -7.48 5.84 -5.75
N PRO A 95 -6.91 6.35 -6.86
CA PRO A 95 -7.34 5.95 -8.21
C PRO A 95 -7.22 4.44 -8.46
N SER A 96 -6.13 3.80 -7.97
CA SER A 96 -5.97 2.34 -8.06
C SER A 96 -6.98 1.59 -7.18
N LEU A 97 -7.43 2.17 -6.04
CA LEU A 97 -8.49 1.58 -5.22
C LEU A 97 -9.83 1.56 -5.98
N ALA A 98 -10.21 2.66 -6.63
CA ALA A 98 -11.43 2.73 -7.41
C ALA A 98 -11.42 1.71 -8.57
N LEU A 99 -10.29 1.62 -9.29
CA LEU A 99 -10.09 0.63 -10.36
C LEU A 99 -10.12 -0.81 -9.82
N GLY A 100 -9.46 -1.08 -8.70
CA GLY A 100 -9.42 -2.40 -8.07
C GLY A 100 -10.79 -2.83 -7.57
N HIS A 101 -11.59 -1.89 -7.05
CA HIS A 101 -12.98 -2.16 -6.68
C HIS A 101 -13.83 -2.53 -7.89
N ASP A 102 -13.79 -1.74 -8.98
CA ASP A 102 -14.54 -2.02 -10.21
C ASP A 102 -14.18 -3.39 -10.82
N LYS A 103 -12.91 -3.77 -10.80
CA LYS A 103 -12.41 -4.98 -11.43
C LYS A 103 -12.48 -6.23 -10.56
N GLY A 104 -12.43 -6.10 -9.24
CA GLY A 104 -12.30 -7.24 -8.35
C GLY A 104 -12.90 -7.07 -6.96
N GLY A 105 -13.68 -6.00 -6.72
CA GLY A 105 -14.38 -5.77 -5.46
C GLY A 105 -13.45 -5.39 -4.29
N MET A 106 -12.22 -4.89 -4.57
CA MET A 106 -11.27 -4.51 -3.53
C MET A 106 -11.88 -3.50 -2.56
N VAL A 107 -11.57 -3.65 -1.29
CA VAL A 107 -12.00 -2.75 -0.22
C VAL A 107 -10.80 -2.16 0.51
N ALA A 108 -10.91 -0.94 1.03
CA ALA A 108 -9.89 -0.35 1.89
C ALA A 108 -10.20 -0.66 3.35
N ILE A 109 -9.22 -1.12 4.10
CA ILE A 109 -9.33 -1.46 5.53
C ILE A 109 -8.61 -0.45 6.42
N ALA A 110 -7.69 0.36 5.86
CA ALA A 110 -7.08 1.50 6.53
C ALA A 110 -6.65 2.56 5.51
N PHE A 111 -6.62 3.81 5.95
CA PHE A 111 -5.80 4.86 5.37
C PHE A 111 -4.37 4.72 5.91
N ILE A 112 -3.37 4.90 5.04
CA ILE A 112 -1.96 4.74 5.38
C ILE A 112 -1.28 6.10 5.50
N GLU A 113 -1.38 6.94 4.46
CA GLU A 113 -0.58 8.15 4.33
C GLU A 113 -1.10 9.07 3.23
N TYR A 114 -0.69 10.33 3.29
CA TYR A 114 -0.70 11.24 2.14
C TYR A 114 0.72 11.32 1.56
N VAL A 115 0.82 11.18 0.24
CA VAL A 115 2.12 11.14 -0.45
C VAL A 115 2.29 12.24 -1.52
N GLY A 116 1.36 13.16 -1.64
CA GLY A 116 1.44 14.24 -2.63
C GLY A 116 2.73 15.08 -2.55
N LYS A 117 3.28 15.26 -1.34
CA LYS A 117 4.57 15.96 -1.13
C LYS A 117 5.78 15.16 -1.60
N THR A 118 5.63 13.85 -1.84
CA THR A 118 6.73 12.98 -2.27
C THR A 118 6.89 12.91 -3.78
N ALA A 119 5.89 13.35 -4.56
CA ALA A 119 5.91 13.29 -6.02
C ALA A 119 6.15 14.66 -6.63
N ARG A 120 7.03 14.74 -7.64
CA ARG A 120 7.40 15.99 -8.31
C ARG A 120 7.53 15.79 -9.81
N VAL A 121 7.28 16.88 -10.55
CA VAL A 121 7.72 17.06 -11.92
C VAL A 121 9.08 17.77 -11.87
N MET A 122 10.12 17.13 -12.37
CA MET A 122 11.48 17.69 -12.41
C MET A 122 11.99 17.75 -13.84
N ALA A 123 12.66 18.85 -14.21
CA ALA A 123 13.35 18.98 -15.49
C ALA A 123 14.86 19.01 -15.28
N ARG A 124 15.63 18.59 -16.30
CA ARG A 124 17.10 18.69 -16.27
C ARG A 124 17.54 20.12 -15.97
N LYS A 125 18.47 20.25 -15.02
CA LYS A 125 18.91 21.55 -14.50
C LYS A 125 19.47 22.47 -15.59
N GLU A 126 20.23 21.92 -16.52
CA GLU A 126 20.86 22.69 -17.60
C GLU A 126 19.87 23.29 -18.61
N LEU A 127 18.60 22.82 -18.62
CA LEU A 127 17.55 23.41 -19.47
C LEU A 127 17.03 24.73 -18.90
N GLY A 128 17.30 25.04 -17.64
CA GLY A 128 16.86 26.29 -17.00
C GLY A 128 15.35 26.44 -16.86
N LEU A 129 14.58 25.35 -16.99
CA LEU A 129 13.11 25.38 -16.90
C LEU A 129 12.67 25.61 -15.45
N THR A 130 11.60 26.39 -15.28
CA THR A 130 11.04 26.77 -13.97
C THR A 130 9.53 26.52 -13.86
N LYS A 131 8.86 26.16 -14.96
CA LYS A 131 7.40 25.98 -15.05
C LYS A 131 7.06 24.80 -15.96
N VAL A 132 5.95 24.14 -15.66
CA VAL A 132 5.45 22.98 -16.41
C VAL A 132 5.10 23.36 -17.87
N GLU A 133 4.59 24.57 -18.11
CA GLU A 133 4.25 25.07 -19.45
C GLU A 133 5.43 25.03 -20.44
N GLN A 134 6.65 25.08 -19.93
CA GLN A 134 7.88 25.02 -20.71
C GLN A 134 8.24 23.61 -21.21
N LEU A 135 7.48 22.58 -20.79
CA LEU A 135 7.67 21.20 -21.25
C LEU A 135 7.12 20.94 -22.65
N LYS A 136 6.60 21.99 -23.35
CA LYS A 136 6.14 21.85 -24.73
C LYS A 136 7.28 21.36 -25.62
N GLY A 137 7.04 20.32 -26.39
CA GLY A 137 8.02 19.66 -27.27
C GLY A 137 9.05 18.75 -26.56
N MET A 138 9.02 18.68 -25.22
CA MET A 138 10.03 17.95 -24.42
C MET A 138 9.67 16.48 -24.26
N LYS A 139 10.72 15.66 -23.99
CA LYS A 139 10.61 14.25 -23.61
C LYS A 139 10.44 14.14 -22.12
N VAL A 140 9.28 13.69 -21.65
CA VAL A 140 8.96 13.56 -20.23
C VAL A 140 8.82 12.09 -19.85
N ALA A 141 9.71 11.62 -18.97
CA ALA A 141 9.62 10.28 -18.39
C ALA A 141 8.38 10.18 -17.49
N ASN A 142 7.56 9.16 -17.71
CA ASN A 142 6.33 8.92 -16.98
C ASN A 142 6.07 7.44 -16.77
N GLN A 143 5.61 7.06 -15.56
CA GLN A 143 5.11 5.71 -15.30
C GLN A 143 3.64 5.61 -15.75
N THR A 144 3.45 5.45 -17.04
CA THR A 144 2.13 5.44 -17.70
C THR A 144 1.20 4.40 -17.04
N GLY A 145 -0.01 4.84 -16.69
CA GLY A 145 -1.03 3.99 -16.05
C GLY A 145 -0.87 3.80 -14.54
N SER A 146 0.16 4.41 -13.93
CA SER A 146 0.21 4.57 -12.47
C SER A 146 -0.61 5.78 -12.02
N SER A 147 -0.89 5.87 -10.70
CA SER A 147 -1.58 7.05 -10.14
C SER A 147 -0.81 8.34 -10.42
N THR A 148 0.51 8.33 -10.25
CA THR A 148 1.38 9.48 -10.57
C THR A 148 1.30 9.85 -12.04
N GLY A 149 1.41 8.85 -12.92
CA GLY A 149 1.34 9.05 -14.36
C GLY A 149 0.01 9.65 -14.80
N ASN A 150 -1.09 9.19 -14.25
CA ASN A 150 -2.42 9.70 -14.56
C ASN A 150 -2.61 11.14 -14.06
N ILE A 151 -2.15 11.48 -12.85
CA ILE A 151 -2.21 12.86 -12.34
C ILE A 151 -1.40 13.81 -13.23
N LEU A 152 -0.22 13.38 -13.71
CA LEU A 152 0.52 14.19 -14.69
C LEU A 152 -0.33 14.46 -15.93
N THR A 153 -0.84 13.40 -16.57
CA THR A 153 -1.53 13.51 -17.87
C THR A 153 -2.90 14.18 -17.77
N ASP A 154 -3.62 13.93 -16.67
CA ASP A 154 -5.04 14.29 -16.55
C ASP A 154 -5.26 15.56 -15.72
N GLN A 155 -4.26 16.00 -14.96
CA GLN A 155 -4.39 17.20 -14.12
C GLN A 155 -3.26 18.23 -14.34
N ILE A 156 -1.97 17.83 -14.22
CA ILE A 156 -0.85 18.78 -14.22
C ILE A 156 -0.64 19.37 -15.61
N MET A 157 -0.50 18.54 -16.64
CA MET A 157 -0.28 19.00 -18.00
C MET A 157 -1.46 19.83 -18.55
N PRO A 158 -2.74 19.41 -18.41
CA PRO A 158 -3.87 20.22 -18.83
C PRO A 158 -3.97 21.57 -18.10
N LYS A 159 -3.67 21.62 -16.78
CA LYS A 159 -3.66 22.89 -16.03
C LYS A 159 -2.57 23.84 -16.51
N ALA A 160 -1.45 23.30 -17.00
CA ALA A 160 -0.39 24.05 -17.67
C ALA A 160 -0.68 24.39 -19.15
N GLY A 161 -1.89 24.10 -19.65
CA GLY A 161 -2.29 24.35 -21.03
C GLY A 161 -1.63 23.44 -22.08
N LEU A 162 -1.07 22.28 -21.62
CA LEU A 162 -0.41 21.30 -22.50
C LEU A 162 -1.36 20.14 -22.80
N ALA A 163 -1.73 20.00 -24.06
CA ALA A 163 -2.43 18.83 -24.55
C ALA A 163 -1.46 17.64 -24.70
N LYS A 164 -1.98 16.42 -24.80
CA LYS A 164 -1.16 15.20 -24.93
C LYS A 164 -0.22 15.23 -26.17
N ALA A 165 -0.58 15.92 -27.21
CA ALA A 165 0.24 16.09 -28.41
C ALA A 165 1.35 17.15 -28.26
N ASP A 166 1.33 17.96 -27.19
CA ASP A 166 2.29 19.06 -27.01
C ASP A 166 3.62 18.60 -26.41
N TRP A 167 3.74 17.36 -25.94
CA TRP A 167 4.94 16.81 -25.33
C TRP A 167 5.08 15.30 -25.64
N GLN A 168 6.28 14.76 -25.48
CA GLN A 168 6.56 13.37 -25.76
C GLN A 168 6.63 12.57 -24.45
N GLU A 169 5.65 11.68 -24.22
CA GLU A 169 5.67 10.75 -23.09
C GLU A 169 6.67 9.62 -23.33
N ILE A 170 7.64 9.45 -22.43
CA ILE A 170 8.59 8.35 -22.44
C ILE A 170 8.23 7.41 -21.28
N ARG A 171 7.67 6.25 -21.61
CA ARG A 171 7.22 5.29 -20.62
C ARG A 171 8.39 4.55 -19.98
N MET A 172 8.50 4.63 -18.65
CA MET A 172 9.47 3.87 -17.85
C MET A 172 9.04 3.76 -16.39
N ASN A 173 9.70 2.90 -15.61
CA ASN A 173 9.49 2.82 -14.16
C ASN A 173 10.19 3.99 -13.45
N VAL A 174 9.69 4.34 -12.26
CA VAL A 174 10.22 5.49 -11.50
C VAL A 174 11.69 5.31 -11.07
N ASP A 175 12.12 4.09 -10.83
CA ASP A 175 13.50 3.73 -10.46
C ASP A 175 14.51 3.91 -11.60
N ASP A 176 14.06 3.91 -12.87
CA ASP A 176 14.91 4.13 -14.04
C ASP A 176 15.05 5.62 -14.41
N MET A 177 14.17 6.48 -13.90
CA MET A 177 14.04 7.87 -14.37
C MET A 177 15.24 8.75 -14.05
N VAL A 178 15.86 8.57 -12.85
CA VAL A 178 17.06 9.34 -12.47
C VAL A 178 18.22 9.03 -13.40
N ALA A 179 18.44 7.75 -13.73
CA ALA A 179 19.48 7.34 -14.68
C ALA A 179 19.20 7.87 -16.09
N ALA A 180 17.94 7.85 -16.55
CA ALA A 180 17.54 8.41 -17.83
C ALA A 180 17.77 9.92 -17.90
N MET A 181 17.52 10.66 -16.82
CA MET A 181 17.78 12.07 -16.71
C MET A 181 19.26 12.39 -16.73
N ALA A 182 20.08 11.64 -15.99
CA ALA A 182 21.56 11.76 -15.99
C ALA A 182 22.14 11.47 -17.39
N ALA A 183 21.62 10.45 -18.08
CA ALA A 183 22.02 10.09 -19.44
C ALA A 183 21.47 11.04 -20.52
N LYS A 184 20.65 12.04 -20.15
CA LYS A 184 20.02 13.02 -21.06
C LYS A 184 19.11 12.41 -22.12
N THR A 185 18.58 11.22 -21.88
CA THR A 185 17.62 10.55 -22.77
C THR A 185 16.20 11.10 -22.64
N VAL A 186 15.93 11.77 -21.51
CA VAL A 186 14.69 12.53 -21.24
C VAL A 186 15.03 13.94 -20.78
N ASP A 187 14.10 14.87 -20.98
CA ASP A 187 14.25 16.28 -20.62
C ASP A 187 13.68 16.58 -19.23
N ALA A 188 12.65 15.83 -18.86
CA ALA A 188 11.99 15.89 -17.56
C ALA A 188 11.53 14.50 -17.11
N MET A 189 11.21 14.40 -15.83
CA MET A 189 10.67 13.18 -15.24
C MET A 189 9.56 13.50 -14.24
N VAL A 190 8.65 12.54 -14.07
CA VAL A 190 7.67 12.52 -12.99
C VAL A 190 8.02 11.37 -12.06
N THR A 191 8.62 11.69 -10.94
CA THR A 191 9.08 10.66 -10.02
C THR A 191 8.69 10.96 -8.57
N VAL A 192 8.99 10.02 -7.68
CA VAL A 192 8.63 10.06 -6.28
C VAL A 192 9.87 9.92 -5.40
N GLU A 193 9.74 10.17 -4.10
CA GLU A 193 10.84 9.88 -3.18
C GLU A 193 11.15 8.37 -3.10
N PRO A 194 12.41 7.96 -2.91
CA PRO A 194 13.60 8.80 -2.69
C PRO A 194 14.28 9.29 -3.98
N TYR A 195 13.76 8.97 -5.16
CA TYR A 195 14.39 9.28 -6.45
C TYR A 195 14.51 10.79 -6.70
N ASN A 196 13.52 11.57 -6.24
CA ASN A 196 13.59 13.02 -6.25
C ASN A 196 14.77 13.54 -5.44
N ALA A 197 14.96 13.03 -4.23
CA ALA A 197 16.05 13.43 -3.36
C ALA A 197 17.44 13.01 -3.92
N ILE A 198 17.53 11.88 -4.61
CA ILE A 198 18.74 11.46 -5.32
C ILE A 198 19.04 12.45 -6.45
N ALA A 199 18.05 12.78 -7.29
CA ALA A 199 18.24 13.74 -8.38
C ALA A 199 18.63 15.13 -7.88
N ASP A 200 18.08 15.59 -6.75
CA ASP A 200 18.46 16.85 -6.09
C ASP A 200 19.90 16.80 -5.59
N ALA A 201 20.30 15.70 -4.90
CA ALA A 201 21.65 15.54 -4.37
C ALA A 201 22.71 15.49 -5.46
N ASP A 202 22.40 14.85 -6.58
CA ASP A 202 23.28 14.76 -7.75
C ASP A 202 23.24 16.02 -8.63
N GLY A 203 22.41 17.02 -8.27
CA GLY A 203 22.28 18.28 -9.00
C GLY A 203 21.71 18.13 -10.42
N LEU A 204 20.95 17.07 -10.68
CA LEU A 204 20.45 16.71 -12.02
C LEU A 204 19.25 17.53 -12.48
N GLY A 205 18.42 18.00 -11.55
CA GLY A 205 17.15 18.61 -11.93
C GLY A 205 16.71 19.79 -11.09
N ASN A 206 15.76 20.56 -11.66
CA ASN A 206 14.96 21.57 -10.96
C ASN A 206 13.51 21.07 -10.84
N THR A 207 12.88 21.29 -9.71
CA THR A 207 11.45 21.02 -9.51
C THR A 207 10.62 22.06 -10.29
N LEU A 208 9.71 21.60 -11.15
CA LEU A 208 8.75 22.44 -11.86
C LEU A 208 7.39 22.50 -11.16
N ALA A 209 6.98 21.40 -10.50
CA ALA A 209 5.75 21.31 -9.74
C ALA A 209 5.85 20.21 -8.67
N GLU A 210 5.20 20.43 -7.54
CA GLU A 210 4.90 19.40 -6.55
C GLU A 210 3.47 18.89 -6.73
N PHE A 211 3.27 17.58 -6.59
CA PHE A 211 1.94 16.99 -6.77
C PHE A 211 0.95 17.44 -5.69
N TYR A 212 1.42 17.78 -4.51
CA TYR A 212 0.58 18.24 -3.40
C TYR A 212 -0.32 19.43 -3.77
N ASP A 213 0.13 20.30 -4.71
CA ASP A 213 -0.63 21.44 -5.19
C ASP A 213 -1.82 21.04 -6.10
N PHE A 214 -1.86 19.78 -6.53
CA PHE A 214 -2.88 19.22 -7.40
C PHE A 214 -3.67 18.10 -6.71
N ASP A 215 -2.97 17.25 -5.97
CA ASP A 215 -3.51 16.05 -5.37
C ASP A 215 -2.71 15.63 -4.14
N LYS A 216 -3.37 15.46 -2.99
CA LYS A 216 -2.73 14.97 -1.77
C LYS A 216 -2.30 13.51 -1.86
N MET A 217 -2.89 12.76 -2.77
CA MET A 217 -2.59 11.37 -3.07
C MET A 217 -2.67 10.45 -1.85
N PRO A 218 -3.86 10.18 -1.30
CA PRO A 218 -4.04 9.23 -0.21
C PRO A 218 -3.72 7.82 -0.66
N VAL A 219 -2.97 7.09 0.17
CA VAL A 219 -2.65 5.68 0.02
C VAL A 219 -3.47 4.86 1.02
N PHE A 220 -4.00 3.75 0.56
CA PHE A 220 -4.84 2.86 1.35
C PHE A 220 -4.19 1.49 1.51
N MET A 221 -4.41 0.86 2.65
CA MET A 221 -4.31 -0.58 2.82
C MET A 221 -5.60 -1.18 2.29
N ALA A 222 -5.51 -1.89 1.19
CA ALA A 222 -6.64 -2.58 0.58
C ALA A 222 -6.57 -4.09 0.85
N ALA A 223 -7.74 -4.73 0.79
CA ALA A 223 -7.86 -6.18 0.93
C ALA A 223 -8.83 -6.74 -0.12
N THR A 224 -8.66 -8.01 -0.46
CA THR A 224 -9.62 -8.72 -1.31
C THR A 224 -10.90 -8.99 -0.52
N PRO A 225 -12.09 -8.94 -1.16
CA PRO A 225 -13.36 -9.18 -0.46
C PRO A 225 -13.41 -10.55 0.21
N ASP A 226 -12.87 -11.57 -0.44
CA ASP A 226 -12.83 -12.94 0.08
C ASP A 226 -12.00 -13.04 1.37
N PHE A 227 -10.83 -12.37 1.39
CA PHE A 227 -9.96 -12.39 2.57
C PHE A 227 -10.63 -11.71 3.77
N VAL A 228 -11.21 -10.52 3.54
CA VAL A 228 -11.93 -9.77 4.59
C VAL A 228 -13.12 -10.55 5.14
N GLN A 229 -13.86 -11.23 4.27
CA GLN A 229 -15.03 -12.00 4.67
C GLN A 229 -14.66 -13.26 5.46
N LYS A 230 -13.60 -13.96 5.04
CA LYS A 230 -13.21 -15.25 5.63
C LYS A 230 -12.33 -15.08 6.87
N ASN A 231 -11.54 -14.00 6.94
CA ASN A 231 -10.49 -13.81 7.93
C ASN A 231 -10.59 -12.45 8.68
N PRO A 232 -11.78 -12.05 9.19
CA PRO A 232 -11.95 -10.73 9.81
C PRO A 232 -11.04 -10.54 11.04
N GLU A 233 -10.78 -11.59 11.81
CA GLU A 233 -9.89 -11.55 12.98
C GLU A 233 -8.43 -11.29 12.58
N THR A 234 -7.97 -11.88 11.46
CA THR A 234 -6.64 -11.62 10.92
C THR A 234 -6.52 -10.16 10.48
N VAL A 235 -7.56 -9.60 9.83
CA VAL A 235 -7.60 -8.19 9.43
C VAL A 235 -7.48 -7.27 10.65
N VAL A 236 -8.24 -7.54 11.72
CA VAL A 236 -8.16 -6.75 12.96
C VAL A 236 -6.79 -6.86 13.62
N ALA A 237 -6.20 -8.06 13.71
CA ALA A 237 -4.86 -8.26 14.25
C ALA A 237 -3.78 -7.53 13.44
N TYR A 238 -3.88 -7.58 12.12
CA TYR A 238 -3.01 -6.84 11.21
C TYR A 238 -3.11 -5.32 11.42
N LEU A 239 -4.32 -4.80 11.59
CA LEU A 239 -4.52 -3.36 11.83
C LEU A 239 -4.02 -2.91 13.20
N LYS A 240 -4.03 -3.77 14.23
CA LYS A 240 -3.35 -3.47 15.52
C LYS A 240 -1.84 -3.27 15.31
N ALA A 241 -1.21 -4.13 14.52
CA ALA A 241 0.19 -3.97 14.15
C ALA A 241 0.45 -2.69 13.35
N TRP A 242 -0.47 -2.33 12.42
CA TRP A 242 -0.40 -1.07 11.68
C TRP A 242 -0.49 0.16 12.59
N ILE A 243 -1.36 0.15 13.59
CA ILE A 243 -1.48 1.25 14.58
C ILE A 243 -0.17 1.42 15.35
N ASP A 244 0.49 0.32 15.74
CA ASP A 244 1.80 0.37 16.40
C ASP A 244 2.87 0.97 15.46
N VAL A 245 2.87 0.61 14.17
CA VAL A 245 3.74 1.20 13.14
C VAL A 245 3.50 2.70 12.99
N ALA A 246 2.25 3.14 12.88
CA ALA A 246 1.93 4.56 12.72
C ALA A 246 2.40 5.41 13.93
N LYS A 247 2.39 4.83 15.14
CA LYS A 247 2.99 5.45 16.33
C LYS A 247 4.51 5.59 16.19
N ASP A 248 5.21 4.56 15.65
CA ASP A 248 6.66 4.63 15.47
C ASP A 248 7.07 5.74 14.48
N PHE A 249 6.35 5.93 13.39
CA PHE A 249 6.62 7.05 12.46
C PHE A 249 6.62 8.42 13.16
N LYS A 250 5.78 8.58 14.19
CA LYS A 250 5.68 9.81 14.98
C LYS A 250 6.70 9.88 16.12
N SER A 251 6.89 8.76 16.84
CA SER A 251 7.62 8.73 18.13
C SER A 251 9.06 8.26 17.99
N ASN A 252 9.36 7.47 16.95
CA ASN A 252 10.65 6.83 16.72
C ASN A 252 11.13 6.98 15.26
N PRO A 253 11.12 8.22 14.68
CA PRO A 253 11.40 8.42 13.25
C PRO A 253 12.79 7.94 12.82
N ASP A 254 13.78 7.99 13.71
CA ASP A 254 15.13 7.50 13.44
C ASP A 254 15.18 5.98 13.27
N LYS A 255 14.49 5.24 14.14
CA LYS A 255 14.35 3.77 14.01
C LYS A 255 13.68 3.40 12.69
N VAL A 256 12.59 4.09 12.35
CA VAL A 256 11.88 3.89 11.08
C VAL A 256 12.80 4.17 9.89
N ALA A 257 13.52 5.30 9.93
CA ALA A 257 14.46 5.67 8.89
C ALA A 257 15.58 4.64 8.72
N ASP A 258 16.12 4.07 9.80
CA ASP A 258 17.18 3.07 9.75
C ASP A 258 16.74 1.79 9.03
N VAL A 259 15.56 1.29 9.36
CA VAL A 259 15.00 0.09 8.72
C VAL A 259 14.74 0.32 7.24
N ILE A 260 14.11 1.45 6.88
CA ILE A 260 13.75 1.73 5.49
C ILE A 260 15.01 2.09 4.67
N TYR A 261 15.96 2.83 5.23
CA TYR A 261 17.22 3.16 4.56
C TYR A 261 18.00 1.92 4.16
N SER A 262 17.97 0.87 5.02
CA SER A 262 18.63 -0.40 4.70
C SER A 262 18.04 -1.09 3.46
N PHE A 263 16.74 -0.92 3.17
CA PHE A 263 16.12 -1.43 1.96
C PHE A 263 16.77 -0.84 0.71
N TYR A 264 16.92 0.49 0.66
CA TYR A 264 17.51 1.16 -0.52
C TYR A 264 18.99 0.89 -0.67
N THR A 265 19.76 0.92 0.41
CA THR A 265 21.19 0.62 0.36
C THR A 265 21.48 -0.82 -0.05
N SER A 266 20.66 -1.78 0.38
CA SER A 266 20.79 -3.19 -0.05
C SER A 266 20.51 -3.40 -1.54
N LYS A 267 19.80 -2.45 -2.18
CA LYS A 267 19.55 -2.44 -3.63
C LYS A 267 20.57 -1.61 -4.42
N GLY A 268 21.61 -1.12 -3.77
CA GLY A 268 22.69 -0.38 -4.40
C GLY A 268 22.43 1.12 -4.59
N TYR A 269 21.34 1.66 -4.03
CA TYR A 269 21.12 3.10 -4.06
C TYR A 269 22.13 3.82 -3.16
N THR A 270 22.80 4.82 -3.73
CA THR A 270 23.80 5.65 -3.04
C THR A 270 23.17 7.00 -2.72
N MET A 271 22.81 7.22 -1.47
CA MET A 271 22.37 8.51 -0.96
C MET A 271 22.81 8.63 0.50
N SER A 272 23.03 9.86 0.98
CA SER A 272 23.31 10.07 2.40
C SER A 272 22.07 9.75 3.25
N LYS A 273 22.27 9.28 4.48
CA LYS A 273 21.17 9.02 5.41
C LYS A 273 20.36 10.30 5.70
N ASP A 274 21.00 11.46 5.71
CA ASP A 274 20.32 12.75 5.92
C ASP A 274 19.43 13.12 4.72
N THR A 275 19.88 12.89 3.49
CA THR A 275 19.07 13.04 2.27
C THR A 275 17.86 12.13 2.34
N PHE A 276 18.07 10.87 2.73
CA PHE A 276 17.00 9.90 2.89
C PHE A 276 15.97 10.30 3.96
N LYS A 277 16.44 10.76 5.15
CA LYS A 277 15.54 11.23 6.21
C LYS A 277 14.67 12.40 5.77
N LYS A 278 15.22 13.34 4.99
CA LYS A 278 14.44 14.45 4.40
C LYS A 278 13.39 13.96 3.43
N ALA A 279 13.70 12.96 2.62
CA ALA A 279 12.73 12.32 1.71
C ALA A 279 11.62 11.60 2.51
N LEU A 280 11.97 10.83 3.52
CA LEU A 280 11.02 10.11 4.37
C LEU A 280 10.09 11.06 5.13
N ALA A 281 10.58 12.20 5.60
CA ALA A 281 9.79 13.21 6.30
C ALA A 281 8.70 13.88 5.44
N ARG A 282 8.73 13.68 4.11
CA ARG A 282 7.67 14.15 3.19
C ARG A 282 6.48 13.20 3.13
N VAL A 283 6.58 12.01 3.72
CA VAL A 283 5.48 11.04 3.83
C VAL A 283 4.67 11.35 5.08
N GLU A 284 3.39 11.63 4.90
CA GLU A 284 2.48 11.98 6.01
C GLU A 284 1.70 10.73 6.46
N VAL A 285 2.36 9.87 7.24
CA VAL A 285 1.74 8.65 7.79
C VAL A 285 0.76 9.02 8.91
N GLY A 286 -0.44 8.46 8.84
CA GLY A 286 -1.48 8.68 9.85
C GLY A 286 -2.26 7.42 10.20
N PRO A 287 -2.54 7.19 11.50
CA PRO A 287 -3.55 6.23 11.86
C PRO A 287 -4.93 6.90 11.74
N GLY A 288 -5.86 6.29 11.03
CA GLY A 288 -7.23 6.78 11.03
C GLY A 288 -7.85 6.94 9.64
N TRP A 289 -8.98 7.64 9.62
CA TRP A 289 -9.76 7.90 8.42
C TRP A 289 -10.03 9.40 8.32
N PRO A 290 -9.17 10.20 7.65
CA PRO A 290 -9.41 11.62 7.42
C PRO A 290 -10.76 11.88 6.75
N SER A 291 -11.43 12.97 7.15
CA SER A 291 -12.78 13.29 6.67
C SER A 291 -12.84 13.70 5.19
N ASP A 292 -11.69 14.10 4.62
CA ASP A 292 -11.58 14.49 3.21
C ASP A 292 -11.42 13.29 2.23
N LEU A 293 -11.32 12.05 2.73
CA LEU A 293 -11.12 10.87 1.89
C LEU A 293 -12.33 10.56 1.01
N VAL A 294 -13.56 10.62 1.52
CA VAL A 294 -14.76 10.33 0.71
C VAL A 294 -14.93 11.35 -0.41
N PRO A 295 -14.89 12.68 -0.17
CA PRO A 295 -14.90 13.67 -1.24
C PRO A 295 -13.77 13.48 -2.26
N TYR A 296 -12.56 13.15 -1.80
CA TYR A 296 -11.44 12.85 -2.68
C TYR A 296 -11.73 11.64 -3.58
N MET A 297 -12.14 10.52 -3.00
CA MET A 297 -12.43 9.29 -3.73
C MET A 297 -13.58 9.45 -4.72
N GLN A 298 -14.60 10.25 -4.36
CA GLN A 298 -15.70 10.59 -5.24
C GLN A 298 -15.19 11.31 -6.50
N LYS A 299 -14.36 12.35 -6.31
CA LYS A 299 -13.76 13.10 -7.43
C LYS A 299 -12.91 12.20 -8.33
N GLN A 300 -12.08 11.33 -7.75
CA GLN A 300 -11.25 10.41 -8.54
C GLN A 300 -12.10 9.41 -9.33
N ALA A 301 -13.18 8.90 -8.76
CA ALA A 301 -14.08 8.00 -9.46
C ALA A 301 -14.84 8.70 -10.59
N GLU A 302 -15.24 9.95 -10.43
CA GLU A 302 -15.87 10.76 -11.49
C GLU A 302 -14.92 10.94 -12.69
N ILE A 303 -13.64 11.22 -12.45
CA ILE A 303 -12.61 11.29 -13.50
C ILE A 303 -12.50 9.94 -14.22
N LEU A 304 -12.32 8.85 -13.47
CA LEU A 304 -12.17 7.52 -14.05
C LEU A 304 -13.41 7.03 -14.80
N LEU A 305 -14.60 7.43 -14.36
CA LEU A 305 -15.87 7.15 -15.05
C LEU A 305 -15.95 7.92 -16.35
N GLY A 306 -15.62 9.21 -16.35
CA GLY A 306 -15.55 10.05 -17.54
C GLY A 306 -14.58 9.50 -18.60
N GLU A 307 -13.47 8.93 -18.16
CA GLU A 307 -12.47 8.25 -18.99
C GLU A 307 -12.86 6.82 -19.39
N LYS A 308 -14.02 6.33 -18.94
CA LYS A 308 -14.49 4.95 -19.16
C LYS A 308 -13.55 3.87 -18.59
N LYS A 309 -12.77 4.20 -17.58
CA LYS A 309 -11.85 3.27 -16.89
C LYS A 309 -12.57 2.43 -15.82
N ILE A 310 -13.69 2.93 -15.28
CA ILE A 310 -14.61 2.20 -14.38
C ILE A 310 -16.03 2.25 -14.94
N LYS A 311 -16.89 1.32 -14.49
CA LYS A 311 -18.27 1.16 -14.98
C LYS A 311 -19.27 2.04 -14.23
N ALA A 312 -19.01 2.28 -12.95
CA ALA A 312 -19.88 3.08 -12.07
C ALA A 312 -19.05 3.68 -10.92
N ILE A 313 -19.57 4.75 -10.33
CA ILE A 313 -18.99 5.31 -9.09
C ILE A 313 -19.28 4.33 -7.94
N PRO A 314 -18.27 3.91 -7.17
CA PRO A 314 -18.45 3.00 -6.04
C PRO A 314 -19.29 3.60 -4.90
N ASP A 315 -20.00 2.74 -4.18
CA ASP A 315 -20.59 3.07 -2.89
C ASP A 315 -19.49 3.08 -1.82
N TRP A 316 -18.97 4.27 -1.50
CA TRP A 316 -17.84 4.42 -0.58
C TRP A 316 -18.10 3.89 0.82
N THR A 317 -19.37 3.77 1.25
CA THR A 317 -19.72 3.17 2.54
C THR A 317 -19.44 1.66 2.59
N LYS A 318 -19.41 1.01 1.42
CA LYS A 318 -19.06 -0.41 1.28
C LYS A 318 -17.61 -0.65 0.95
N VAL A 319 -16.95 0.34 0.32
CA VAL A 319 -15.53 0.24 -0.08
C VAL A 319 -14.61 0.58 1.08
N LEU A 320 -14.94 1.61 1.87
CA LEU A 320 -14.12 2.05 3.00
C LEU A 320 -14.59 1.34 4.28
N ARG A 321 -13.96 0.21 4.60
CA ARG A 321 -14.33 -0.70 5.71
C ARG A 321 -13.75 -0.20 7.04
N THR A 322 -14.27 0.95 7.50
CA THR A 322 -13.77 1.65 8.71
C THR A 322 -13.99 0.88 10.01
N GLU A 323 -14.93 -0.06 10.01
CA GLU A 323 -15.28 -0.87 11.18
C GLU A 323 -14.12 -1.75 11.67
N PHE A 324 -13.26 -2.25 10.78
CA PHE A 324 -12.09 -3.05 11.18
C PHE A 324 -11.08 -2.23 11.95
N PHE A 325 -10.86 -0.98 11.53
CA PHE A 325 -9.94 -0.07 12.20
C PHE A 325 -10.45 0.29 13.60
N LYS A 326 -11.77 0.55 13.75
CA LYS A 326 -12.40 0.77 15.05
C LYS A 326 -12.24 -0.45 15.98
N GLN A 327 -12.44 -1.67 15.45
CA GLN A 327 -12.24 -2.91 16.21
C GLN A 327 -10.77 -3.12 16.62
N ALA A 328 -9.82 -2.59 15.86
CA ALA A 328 -8.40 -2.63 16.22
C ALA A 328 -8.01 -1.65 17.35
N GLY A 329 -8.90 -0.76 17.77
CA GLY A 329 -8.69 0.12 18.92
C GLY A 329 -8.20 1.53 18.55
N ALA A 330 -8.57 2.02 17.38
CA ALA A 330 -8.27 3.37 16.91
C ALA A 330 -9.53 4.24 16.84
#